data_467f5fecf146c28acf88a178e8078f1e
#
_entry.id   467f5fecf146c28acf88a178e8078f1e
#
_cell.length_a   1.000
_cell.length_b   1.000
_cell.length_c   1.000
_cell.angle_alpha   90.00
_cell.angle_beta   90.00
_cell.angle_gamma   90.00
#
_symmetry.space_group_name_H-M   'P 1'
#
loop_
_entity.id
_entity.type
_entity.pdbx_description
1 polymer ?
#
loop_
_entity_poly.entity_id
_entity_poly.type
_entity_poly.pdbx_seq_one_letter_code
_entity_poly.pdbx_strand_id
1 'polypeptide(L)'
;AGAEAFLVMREEKARALGLDHVLMRGAIERHNAYTEDPVMVRGGWMMDQKDLYAQAGIQPQDIDVLQTYDDYPVISMMQFEGLGFCEPGGGPEYVRANSFTFDGTMPHNTTGGQLSAGQPGAAGGFLGLTETMRQLMGTAGERQVDQAQWGLSAGFGMVNYDRCVCTGAVIMESST
;
A
#
# COMPACT_ATOMS: atom_id res chain seq x y z
N ALA A 1 -20.28 7.12 -5.80
CA ALA A 1 -20.37 6.57 -4.43
C ALA A 1 -19.85 5.13 -4.45
N GLY A 2 -19.13 4.72 -3.41
CA GLY A 2 -18.58 3.38 -3.28
C GLY A 2 -18.56 2.94 -1.82
N ALA A 3 -18.40 1.63 -1.62
CA ALA A 3 -18.20 1.02 -0.32
C ALA A 3 -17.28 -0.19 -0.47
N GLU A 4 -16.36 -0.33 0.45
CA GLU A 4 -15.49 -1.49 0.58
C GLU A 4 -15.74 -2.12 1.94
N ALA A 5 -15.68 -3.46 2.01
CA ALA A 5 -15.86 -4.20 3.26
C ALA A 5 -14.96 -5.42 3.27
N PHE A 6 -14.38 -5.71 4.42
CA PHE A 6 -13.62 -6.92 4.70
C PHE A 6 -13.83 -7.38 6.14
N LEU A 7 -13.58 -8.64 6.39
CA LEU A 7 -13.68 -9.22 7.72
C LEU A 7 -12.30 -9.41 8.31
N VAL A 8 -12.14 -9.03 9.57
CA VAL A 8 -10.92 -9.27 10.35
C VAL A 8 -11.20 -10.32 11.42
N MET A 9 -10.40 -11.37 11.44
CA MET A 9 -10.53 -12.45 12.42
C MET A 9 -9.17 -13.12 12.64
N ARG A 10 -9.09 -13.99 13.63
CA ARG A 10 -7.92 -14.84 13.81
C ARG A 10 -7.84 -15.87 12.68
N GLU A 11 -6.63 -16.18 12.25
CA GLU A 11 -6.34 -17.13 11.17
C GLU A 11 -7.03 -18.49 11.40
N GLU A 12 -6.92 -19.03 12.62
CA GLU A 12 -7.50 -20.33 12.95
C GLU A 12 -9.03 -20.36 12.69
N LYS A 13 -9.69 -19.22 12.90
CA LYS A 13 -11.12 -19.10 12.64
C LYS A 13 -11.42 -19.05 11.15
N ALA A 14 -10.63 -18.32 10.37
CA ALA A 14 -10.77 -18.27 8.91
C ALA A 14 -10.60 -19.68 8.32
N ARG A 15 -9.54 -20.39 8.73
CA ARG A 15 -9.29 -21.78 8.32
C ARG A 15 -10.42 -22.72 8.71
N ALA A 16 -10.93 -22.63 9.96
CA ALA A 16 -12.04 -23.48 10.42
C ALA A 16 -13.36 -23.23 9.67
N LEU A 17 -13.53 -22.03 9.11
CA LEU A 17 -14.70 -21.67 8.30
C LEU A 17 -14.48 -21.94 6.79
N GLY A 18 -13.29 -22.38 6.38
CA GLY A 18 -12.95 -22.62 4.98
C GLY A 18 -12.94 -21.34 4.13
N LEU A 19 -12.59 -20.20 4.74
CA LEU A 19 -12.57 -18.92 4.04
C LEU A 19 -11.20 -18.68 3.41
N ASP A 20 -11.20 -18.23 2.15
CA ASP A 20 -10.01 -17.64 1.55
C ASP A 20 -9.66 -16.38 2.32
N HIS A 21 -8.38 -16.21 2.63
CA HIS A 21 -7.91 -15.10 3.47
C HIS A 21 -6.47 -14.73 3.15
N VAL A 22 -6.06 -13.59 3.66
CA VAL A 22 -4.68 -13.12 3.68
C VAL A 22 -4.23 -12.95 5.12
N LEU A 23 -2.93 -12.97 5.35
CA LEU A 23 -2.34 -12.80 6.68
C LEU A 23 -1.76 -11.38 6.79
N MET A 24 -2.19 -10.62 7.77
CA MET A 24 -1.55 -9.33 8.08
C MET A 24 -0.25 -9.61 8.85
N ARG A 25 0.89 -9.22 8.26
CA ARG A 25 2.22 -9.49 8.79
C ARG A 25 2.90 -8.28 9.41
N GLY A 26 2.58 -7.08 8.94
CA GLY A 26 3.10 -5.85 9.51
C GLY A 26 2.13 -4.70 9.31
N ALA A 27 2.10 -3.77 10.25
CA ALA A 27 1.29 -2.57 10.15
C ALA A 27 1.94 -1.40 10.90
N ILE A 28 1.85 -0.22 10.31
CA ILE A 28 2.30 1.04 10.92
C ILE A 28 1.25 2.12 10.71
N GLU A 29 1.20 3.04 11.66
CA GLU A 29 0.43 4.28 11.55
C GLU A 29 1.19 5.40 12.24
N ARG A 30 1.28 6.56 11.59
CA ARG A 30 1.97 7.74 12.11
C ARG A 30 1.13 8.99 11.91
N HIS A 31 0.96 9.76 12.96
CA HIS A 31 0.29 11.05 12.94
C HIS A 31 1.30 12.18 13.15
N ASN A 32 1.07 13.31 12.46
CA ASN A 32 1.83 14.55 12.61
C ASN A 32 3.36 14.36 12.50
N ALA A 33 3.81 13.54 11.54
CA ALA A 33 5.23 13.41 11.27
C ALA A 33 5.80 14.72 10.68
N TYR A 34 7.06 14.99 11.01
CA TYR A 34 7.83 16.10 10.44
C TYR A 34 7.18 17.47 10.54
N THR A 35 6.68 17.82 11.74
CA THR A 35 5.98 19.08 12.00
C THR A 35 6.81 20.35 11.73
N GLU A 36 8.13 20.21 11.68
CA GLU A 36 9.06 21.32 11.44
C GLU A 36 9.41 21.53 9.96
N ASP A 37 8.95 20.64 9.07
CA ASP A 37 9.21 20.80 7.64
C ASP A 37 8.39 21.98 7.09
N PRO A 38 9.00 22.90 6.31
CA PRO A 38 8.32 24.07 5.79
C PRO A 38 7.36 23.77 4.66
N VAL A 39 7.49 22.58 4.05
CA VAL A 39 6.63 22.05 3.00
C VAL A 39 6.67 20.52 3.05
N MET A 40 5.57 19.90 2.69
CA MET A 40 5.47 18.45 2.69
C MET A 40 6.30 17.82 1.55
N VAL A 41 7.43 17.23 1.89
CA VAL A 41 8.31 16.49 0.95
C VAL A 41 8.47 15.03 1.35
N ARG A 42 7.94 14.62 2.50
CA ARG A 42 8.06 13.26 3.05
C ARG A 42 6.88 12.96 3.99
N GLY A 43 6.57 11.70 4.16
CA GLY A 43 5.52 11.24 5.08
C GLY A 43 6.07 10.40 6.22
N GLY A 44 5.22 10.08 7.19
CA GLY A 44 5.58 9.29 8.37
C GLY A 44 6.07 7.88 8.05
N TRP A 45 5.78 7.33 6.87
CA TRP A 45 6.32 6.03 6.44
C TRP A 45 7.84 5.96 6.57
N MET A 46 8.54 7.05 6.24
CA MET A 46 10.01 7.13 6.31
C MET A 46 10.55 6.92 7.73
N MET A 47 9.75 7.23 8.75
CA MET A 47 10.14 6.99 10.15
C MET A 47 9.96 5.53 10.58
N ASP A 48 8.94 4.86 10.03
CA ASP A 48 8.46 3.58 10.55
C ASP A 48 8.66 2.40 9.58
N GLN A 49 9.15 2.65 8.34
CA GLN A 49 9.33 1.61 7.32
C GLN A 49 10.16 0.41 7.81
N LYS A 50 11.23 0.66 8.59
CA LYS A 50 12.08 -0.41 9.11
C LYS A 50 11.31 -1.34 10.05
N ASP A 51 10.48 -0.76 10.90
CA ASP A 51 9.64 -1.53 11.82
C ASP A 51 8.56 -2.31 11.05
N LEU A 52 7.98 -1.72 10.00
CA LEU A 52 7.00 -2.39 9.14
C LEU A 52 7.56 -3.66 8.53
N TYR A 53 8.73 -3.57 7.88
CA TYR A 53 9.38 -4.73 7.25
C TYR A 53 9.90 -5.74 8.29
N ALA A 54 10.40 -5.26 9.43
CA ALA A 54 10.84 -6.13 10.53
C ALA A 54 9.68 -6.97 11.11
N GLN A 55 8.48 -6.39 11.23
CA GLN A 55 7.28 -7.12 11.67
C GLN A 55 6.94 -8.26 10.69
N ALA A 56 7.05 -8.01 9.39
CA ALA A 56 6.74 -8.99 8.36
C ALA A 56 7.89 -9.99 8.10
N GLY A 57 9.12 -9.66 8.50
CA GLY A 57 10.30 -10.48 8.26
C GLY A 57 10.82 -10.46 6.82
N ILE A 58 10.50 -9.41 6.08
CA ILE A 58 10.86 -9.25 4.66
C ILE A 58 11.55 -7.90 4.41
N GLN A 59 11.87 -7.62 3.15
CA GLN A 59 12.46 -6.35 2.68
C GLN A 59 11.58 -5.73 1.58
N PRO A 60 11.77 -4.45 1.22
CA PRO A 60 10.96 -3.79 0.17
C PRO A 60 10.95 -4.53 -1.18
N GLN A 61 12.06 -5.16 -1.56
CA GLN A 61 12.18 -5.92 -2.81
C GLN A 61 11.42 -7.24 -2.83
N ASP A 62 10.90 -7.70 -1.69
CA ASP A 62 10.09 -8.92 -1.61
C ASP A 62 8.60 -8.66 -1.87
N ILE A 63 8.21 -7.38 -2.03
CA ILE A 63 6.83 -6.99 -2.31
C ILE A 63 6.51 -7.23 -3.78
N ASP A 64 5.50 -8.05 -4.05
CA ASP A 64 5.01 -8.39 -5.40
C ASP A 64 3.94 -7.42 -5.90
N VAL A 65 3.13 -6.86 -4.99
CA VAL A 65 2.04 -5.94 -5.30
C VAL A 65 2.05 -4.75 -4.36
N LEU A 66 2.12 -3.55 -4.92
CA LEU A 66 2.12 -2.31 -4.18
C LEU A 66 0.86 -1.48 -4.46
N GLN A 67 0.16 -1.08 -3.43
CA GLN A 67 -0.95 -0.13 -3.52
C GLN A 67 -0.59 1.11 -2.71
N THR A 68 -0.56 2.27 -3.36
CA THR A 68 -0.33 3.56 -2.70
C THR A 68 -1.55 4.45 -2.83
N TYR A 69 -1.71 5.37 -1.92
CA TYR A 69 -2.67 6.44 -2.06
C TYR A 69 -2.21 7.40 -3.17
N ASP A 70 -2.99 7.56 -4.23
CA ASP A 70 -2.60 8.24 -5.46
C ASP A 70 -3.52 9.41 -5.84
N ASP A 71 -4.10 10.10 -4.87
CA ASP A 71 -4.92 11.31 -5.11
C ASP A 71 -4.17 12.31 -6.01
N TYR A 72 -2.86 12.40 -5.82
CA TYR A 72 -1.92 13.07 -6.72
C TYR A 72 -0.72 12.14 -7.00
N PRO A 73 -0.23 12.03 -8.24
CA PRO A 73 0.90 11.14 -8.57
C PRO A 73 2.17 11.39 -7.76
N VAL A 74 2.42 12.65 -7.36
CA VAL A 74 3.55 12.99 -6.49
C VAL A 74 3.48 12.31 -5.13
N ILE A 75 2.27 12.06 -4.61
CA ILE A 75 2.09 11.38 -3.32
C ILE A 75 2.48 9.90 -3.43
N SER A 76 2.23 9.26 -4.57
CA SER A 76 2.75 7.89 -4.81
C SER A 76 4.28 7.87 -4.84
N MET A 77 4.92 8.85 -5.50
CA MET A 77 6.39 8.94 -5.48
C MET A 77 6.94 9.14 -4.06
N MET A 78 6.30 9.97 -3.24
CA MET A 78 6.67 10.14 -1.83
C MET A 78 6.53 8.83 -1.03
N GLN A 79 5.55 7.99 -1.37
CA GLN A 79 5.36 6.69 -0.75
C GLN A 79 6.43 5.70 -1.22
N PHE A 80 6.85 5.71 -2.48
CA PHE A 80 7.97 4.87 -2.94
C PHE A 80 9.25 5.16 -2.15
N GLU A 81 9.56 6.44 -1.95
CA GLU A 81 10.70 6.88 -1.14
C GLU A 81 10.51 6.55 0.34
N GLY A 82 9.34 6.90 0.89
CA GLY A 82 9.05 6.73 2.31
C GLY A 82 8.93 5.27 2.75
N LEU A 83 8.60 4.36 1.84
CA LEU A 83 8.49 2.92 2.07
C LEU A 83 9.76 2.16 1.67
N GLY A 84 10.80 2.85 1.20
CA GLY A 84 12.11 2.25 0.94
C GLY A 84 12.25 1.53 -0.40
N PHE A 85 11.36 1.76 -1.37
CA PHE A 85 11.52 1.25 -2.73
C PHE A 85 12.62 1.98 -3.50
N CYS A 86 12.91 3.22 -3.12
CA CYS A 86 14.04 4.01 -3.60
C CYS A 86 14.50 4.98 -2.50
N GLU A 87 15.70 5.53 -2.69
CA GLU A 87 16.25 6.54 -1.78
C GLU A 87 15.46 7.86 -1.88
N PRO A 88 15.47 8.70 -0.84
CA PRO A 88 14.85 10.02 -0.88
C PRO A 88 15.33 10.85 -2.06
N GLY A 89 14.40 11.40 -2.84
CA GLY A 89 14.65 12.10 -4.10
C GLY A 89 14.79 11.17 -5.33
N GLY A 90 14.78 9.86 -5.14
CA GLY A 90 14.91 8.86 -6.21
C GLY A 90 13.60 8.51 -6.92
N GLY A 91 12.45 9.03 -6.45
CA GLY A 91 11.13 8.70 -7.00
C GLY A 91 11.02 8.85 -8.52
N PRO A 92 11.48 9.97 -9.13
CA PRO A 92 11.41 10.14 -10.58
C PRO A 92 12.20 9.08 -11.36
N GLU A 93 13.38 8.67 -10.86
CA GLU A 93 14.19 7.63 -11.50
C GLU A 93 13.56 6.25 -11.31
N TYR A 94 13.05 5.97 -10.13
CA TYR A 94 12.31 4.74 -9.84
C TYR A 94 11.11 4.57 -10.79
N VAL A 95 10.36 5.65 -11.05
CA VAL A 95 9.23 5.64 -12.00
C VAL A 95 9.70 5.37 -13.43
N ARG A 96 10.85 5.89 -13.86
CA ARG A 96 11.39 5.62 -15.20
C ARG A 96 11.93 4.20 -15.36
N ALA A 97 12.45 3.63 -14.28
CA ALA A 97 13.08 2.31 -14.29
C ALA A 97 12.08 1.14 -14.21
N ASN A 98 10.83 1.39 -13.82
CA ASN A 98 9.85 0.33 -13.58
C ASN A 98 8.62 0.44 -14.49
N SER A 99 8.03 -0.71 -14.78
CA SER A 99 6.69 -0.85 -15.34
C SER A 99 5.71 -1.15 -14.21
N PHE A 100 4.67 -0.32 -14.08
CA PHE A 100 3.69 -0.40 -12.99
C PHE A 100 2.39 -1.13 -13.37
N THR A 101 2.35 -1.76 -14.54
CA THR A 101 1.22 -2.59 -14.94
C THR A 101 1.18 -3.88 -14.12
N PHE A 102 0.04 -4.57 -14.09
CA PHE A 102 -0.11 -5.82 -13.32
C PHE A 102 0.85 -6.94 -13.75
N ASP A 103 1.37 -6.86 -14.99
CA ASP A 103 2.38 -7.75 -15.58
C ASP A 103 3.78 -7.10 -15.66
N GLY A 104 3.96 -5.95 -15.03
CA GLY A 104 5.18 -5.17 -15.04
C GLY A 104 6.19 -5.61 -13.97
N THR A 105 7.29 -4.85 -13.89
CA THR A 105 8.38 -5.11 -12.93
C THR A 105 8.03 -4.76 -11.49
N MET A 106 7.02 -3.89 -11.29
CA MET A 106 6.50 -3.49 -9.97
C MET A 106 4.99 -3.24 -10.08
N PRO A 107 4.15 -4.26 -10.01
CA PRO A 107 2.69 -4.09 -10.06
C PRO A 107 2.19 -3.08 -9.02
N HIS A 108 1.63 -1.97 -9.50
CA HIS A 108 1.25 -0.86 -8.65
C HIS A 108 -0.14 -0.34 -9.00
N ASN A 109 -0.98 -0.12 -7.98
CA ASN A 109 -2.35 0.36 -8.12
C ASN A 109 -3.12 -0.35 -9.25
N THR A 110 -3.14 -1.67 -9.18
CA THR A 110 -3.64 -2.55 -10.26
C THR A 110 -5.12 -2.37 -10.61
N THR A 111 -5.92 -1.73 -9.76
CA THR A 111 -7.28 -1.26 -10.09
C THR A 111 -7.30 0.03 -10.91
N GLY A 112 -6.15 0.69 -11.09
CA GLY A 112 -6.05 2.05 -11.59
C GLY A 112 -6.02 3.11 -10.49
N GLY A 113 -6.00 2.69 -9.22
CA GLY A 113 -5.92 3.58 -8.06
C GLY A 113 -7.15 4.49 -7.91
N GLN A 114 -7.02 5.52 -7.10
CA GLN A 114 -8.10 6.47 -6.85
C GLN A 114 -8.32 7.40 -8.04
N LEU A 115 -7.27 7.68 -8.82
CA LEU A 115 -7.37 8.52 -10.01
C LEU A 115 -8.23 7.90 -11.13
N SER A 116 -8.27 6.58 -11.25
CA SER A 116 -9.01 5.88 -12.30
C SER A 116 -10.25 5.15 -11.78
N ALA A 117 -10.13 4.38 -10.70
CA ALA A 117 -11.26 3.64 -10.12
C ALA A 117 -12.26 4.56 -9.41
N GLY A 118 -11.76 5.65 -8.83
CA GLY A 118 -12.54 6.67 -8.14
C GLY A 118 -12.16 6.83 -6.67
N GLN A 119 -12.43 8.03 -6.15
CA GLN A 119 -12.19 8.41 -4.77
C GLN A 119 -13.51 8.78 -4.07
N PRO A 120 -14.17 7.83 -3.43
CA PRO A 120 -15.46 8.09 -2.75
C PRO A 120 -15.25 8.69 -1.33
N GLY A 121 -14.49 9.77 -1.22
CA GLY A 121 -14.20 10.42 0.06
C GLY A 121 -13.45 9.48 1.02
N ALA A 122 -13.95 9.35 2.27
CA ALA A 122 -13.30 8.55 3.30
C ALA A 122 -13.15 7.06 2.94
N ALA A 123 -13.99 6.52 2.07
CA ALA A 123 -13.89 5.12 1.64
C ALA A 123 -12.74 4.87 0.64
N GLY A 124 -12.16 5.91 0.05
CA GLY A 124 -11.04 5.78 -0.89
C GLY A 124 -9.82 5.08 -0.29
N GLY A 125 -9.58 5.24 1.01
CA GLY A 125 -8.46 4.59 1.69
C GLY A 125 -8.51 3.06 1.71
N PHE A 126 -9.67 2.44 1.54
CA PHE A 126 -9.81 0.98 1.49
C PHE A 126 -9.60 0.37 0.10
N LEU A 127 -9.60 1.16 -0.96
CA LEU A 127 -9.46 0.67 -2.33
C LEU A 127 -8.18 -0.14 -2.52
N GLY A 128 -7.04 0.39 -2.10
CA GLY A 128 -5.76 -0.29 -2.18
C GLY A 128 -5.71 -1.54 -1.30
N LEU A 129 -6.25 -1.46 -0.08
CA LEU A 129 -6.30 -2.59 0.85
C LEU A 129 -7.11 -3.76 0.27
N THR A 130 -8.31 -3.49 -0.25
CA THR A 130 -9.17 -4.50 -0.86
C THR A 130 -8.54 -5.11 -2.10
N GLU A 131 -7.88 -4.28 -2.93
CA GLU A 131 -7.17 -4.79 -4.11
C GLU A 131 -5.97 -5.66 -3.73
N THR A 132 -5.17 -5.26 -2.73
CA THR A 132 -4.08 -6.12 -2.25
C THR A 132 -4.61 -7.50 -1.82
N MET A 133 -5.72 -7.53 -1.08
CA MET A 133 -6.35 -8.78 -0.68
C MET A 133 -6.79 -9.61 -1.89
N ARG A 134 -7.42 -9.01 -2.90
CA ARG A 134 -7.84 -9.71 -4.13
C ARG A 134 -6.67 -10.31 -4.88
N GLN A 135 -5.57 -9.56 -5.00
CA GLN A 135 -4.36 -10.04 -5.66
C GLN A 135 -3.76 -11.24 -4.92
N LEU A 136 -3.62 -11.16 -3.61
CA LEU A 136 -3.04 -12.22 -2.78
C LEU A 136 -3.95 -13.47 -2.65
N MET A 137 -5.26 -13.32 -2.86
CA MET A 137 -6.23 -14.43 -2.89
C MET A 137 -6.46 -15.01 -4.29
N GLY A 138 -5.79 -14.48 -5.34
CA GLY A 138 -5.98 -14.94 -6.72
C GLY A 138 -7.34 -14.59 -7.32
N THR A 139 -7.98 -13.52 -6.84
CA THR A 139 -9.35 -13.13 -7.25
C THR A 139 -9.42 -11.81 -7.99
N ALA A 140 -8.29 -11.28 -8.47
CA ALA A 140 -8.23 -10.01 -9.17
C ALA A 140 -8.65 -10.07 -10.66
N GLY A 141 -8.99 -11.26 -11.19
CA GLY A 141 -9.48 -11.43 -12.56
C GLY A 141 -8.41 -11.12 -13.61
N GLU A 142 -8.75 -10.36 -14.65
CA GLU A 142 -7.86 -10.07 -15.77
C GLU A 142 -6.61 -9.25 -15.41
N ARG A 143 -6.60 -8.61 -14.23
CA ARG A 143 -5.45 -7.85 -13.73
C ARG A 143 -4.66 -8.58 -12.65
N GLN A 144 -4.86 -9.91 -12.54
CA GLN A 144 -4.15 -10.73 -11.58
C GLN A 144 -2.64 -10.69 -11.79
N VAL A 145 -1.90 -10.34 -10.75
CA VAL A 145 -0.45 -10.47 -10.70
C VAL A 145 -0.10 -11.94 -10.47
N ASP A 146 0.76 -12.47 -11.33
CA ASP A 146 1.13 -13.89 -11.25
C ASP A 146 1.93 -14.20 -9.98
N GLN A 147 1.54 -15.26 -9.28
CA GLN A 147 2.23 -15.79 -8.09
C GLN A 147 2.50 -14.77 -6.98
N ALA A 148 1.67 -13.73 -6.83
CA ALA A 148 1.83 -12.75 -5.77
C ALA A 148 1.73 -13.37 -4.37
N GLN A 149 2.79 -13.23 -3.59
CA GLN A 149 2.90 -13.72 -2.20
C GLN A 149 2.83 -12.57 -1.19
N TRP A 150 3.46 -11.44 -1.50
CA TRP A 150 3.56 -10.30 -0.61
C TRP A 150 2.93 -9.04 -1.22
N GLY A 151 2.03 -8.44 -0.50
CA GLY A 151 1.40 -7.20 -0.90
C GLY A 151 1.53 -6.12 0.16
N LEU A 152 1.77 -4.89 -0.27
CA LEU A 152 1.80 -3.72 0.58
C LEU A 152 0.72 -2.74 0.16
N SER A 153 -0.10 -2.30 1.10
CA SER A 153 -1.04 -1.20 0.92
C SER A 153 -0.68 -0.05 1.83
N ALA A 154 -0.50 1.14 1.27
CA ALA A 154 -0.18 2.35 2.01
C ALA A 154 -1.28 3.39 1.87
N GLY A 155 -1.51 4.11 2.96
CA GLY A 155 -2.50 5.15 3.09
C GLY A 155 -1.88 6.51 3.43
N PHE A 156 -2.53 7.55 2.96
CA PHE A 156 -2.22 8.93 3.23
C PHE A 156 -3.50 9.64 3.63
N GLY A 157 -3.53 10.24 4.80
CA GLY A 157 -4.73 10.88 5.32
C GLY A 157 -4.51 12.33 5.69
N MET A 158 -5.32 13.19 5.09
CA MET A 158 -5.42 14.62 5.36
C MET A 158 -4.10 15.38 5.25
N VAL A 159 -4.18 16.57 4.71
CA VAL A 159 -3.08 17.54 4.65
C VAL A 159 -3.42 18.73 5.53
N ASN A 160 -2.48 19.21 6.30
CA ASN A 160 -2.58 20.46 7.04
C ASN A 160 -1.47 21.40 6.58
N TYR A 161 -1.79 22.21 5.55
CA TYR A 161 -0.92 23.21 4.91
C TYR A 161 0.42 22.66 4.41
N ASP A 162 1.30 22.28 5.31
CA ASP A 162 2.70 21.96 5.08
C ASP A 162 3.07 20.50 5.34
N ARG A 163 2.12 19.70 5.89
CA ARG A 163 2.43 18.32 6.27
C ARG A 163 1.27 17.35 6.11
N CYS A 164 1.64 16.09 5.98
CA CYS A 164 0.73 14.96 6.10
C CYS A 164 0.32 14.77 7.57
N VAL A 165 -0.98 14.74 7.84
CA VAL A 165 -1.49 14.53 9.19
C VAL A 165 -1.44 13.06 9.59
N CYS A 166 -1.70 12.14 8.66
CA CYS A 166 -1.69 10.71 8.94
C CYS A 166 -1.10 9.93 7.77
N THR A 167 -0.24 8.98 8.08
CA THR A 167 0.27 7.97 7.15
C THR A 167 0.13 6.59 7.76
N GLY A 168 -0.19 5.60 6.95
CA GLY A 168 -0.27 4.21 7.38
C GLY A 168 0.23 3.28 6.29
N ALA A 169 0.61 2.07 6.65
CA ALA A 169 0.88 1.00 5.72
C ALA A 169 0.65 -0.36 6.38
N VAL A 170 0.24 -1.33 5.57
CA VAL A 170 0.08 -2.72 5.98
C VAL A 170 0.76 -3.64 4.97
N ILE A 171 1.50 -4.63 5.46
CA ILE A 171 2.03 -5.73 4.68
C ILE A 171 1.16 -6.96 4.92
N MET A 172 0.75 -7.59 3.83
CA MET A 172 -0.04 -8.80 3.82
C MET A 172 0.67 -9.91 3.04
N GLU A 173 0.46 -11.14 3.48
CA GLU A 173 0.97 -12.36 2.87
C GLU A 173 -0.20 -13.22 2.38
N SER A 174 -0.04 -13.86 1.22
CA SER A 174 -0.96 -14.90 0.77
C SER A 174 -0.99 -16.06 1.75
N SER A 175 -2.16 -16.62 2.00
CA SER A 175 -2.30 -17.82 2.84
C SER A 175 -2.25 -19.13 2.04
N THR A 176 -2.07 -19.03 0.71
CA THR A 176 -2.02 -20.18 -0.24
C THR A 176 -0.60 -20.46 -0.71
#